data_a47ab60be031daec21da8e1a54b21203
#
_entry.id   a47ab60be031daec21da8e1a54b21203
#
_cell.length_a   1.000
_cell.length_b   1.000
_cell.length_c   1.000
_cell.angle_alpha   90.00
_cell.angle_beta   90.00
_cell.angle_gamma   90.00
#
_symmetry.space_group_name_H-M   'P 1'
#
loop_
_entity.id
_entity.type
_entity.pdbx_description
1 polymer ?
#
loop_
_entity_poly.entity_id
_entity_poly.type
_entity_poly.pdbx_seq_one_letter_code
_entity_poly.pdbx_strand_id
1 'polypeptide(L)'
;MAPRPKGTSAGPKLYEERRLELGQSFQDGGEHYDRVRPGYPADSADWLLPEGARDAADIGAGTGKFAALLVERGLAVSAVDPSTDMLTQLRKTHPQVIALEGTAEATGLADSAFDVVSVAQAWHWCDPLAASTEIARILRPGGVIGLIWNQLDTSVPWVHRLSRIMHAGDVHKPDFRPVVGPEFAGLESHVTHWEDPVTPADILELVKSRSYYLRANDPTRAKVMGNLQWYLFEHLGHTEGEVVPLPYLTQSWRAWKA
;
A
#
# COMPACT_ATOMS: atom_id res chain seq x y z
N MET A 1 12.64 -35.49 -21.40
CA MET A 1 12.04 -34.97 -20.16
C MET A 1 12.57 -33.54 -19.99
N ALA A 2 11.78 -32.54 -20.35
CA ALA A 2 12.19 -31.13 -20.31
C ALA A 2 12.21 -30.61 -18.87
N PRO A 3 13.18 -29.79 -18.43
CA PRO A 3 13.23 -29.25 -17.10
C PRO A 3 12.07 -28.26 -16.87
N ARG A 4 11.36 -28.43 -15.75
CA ARG A 4 10.34 -27.48 -15.31
C ARG A 4 10.98 -26.08 -15.08
N PRO A 5 10.34 -24.99 -15.52
CA PRO A 5 10.81 -23.65 -15.21
C PRO A 5 10.80 -23.43 -13.69
N LYS A 6 11.92 -22.95 -13.15
CA LYS A 6 12.03 -22.55 -11.74
C LYS A 6 11.06 -21.40 -11.50
N GLY A 7 10.12 -21.60 -10.58
CA GLY A 7 9.08 -20.64 -10.26
C GLY A 7 9.65 -19.30 -9.81
N THR A 8 9.15 -18.23 -10.39
CA THR A 8 9.23 -16.86 -9.89
C THR A 8 8.80 -16.82 -8.43
N SER A 9 9.56 -16.13 -7.57
CA SER A 9 9.27 -16.03 -6.14
C SER A 9 7.99 -15.21 -5.94
N ALA A 10 6.85 -15.88 -5.95
CA ALA A 10 5.64 -15.30 -5.38
C ALA A 10 5.90 -14.97 -3.90
N GLY A 11 5.48 -13.80 -3.43
CA GLY A 11 5.48 -13.47 -2.01
C GLY A 11 4.80 -14.58 -1.17
N PRO A 12 4.79 -14.50 0.18
CA PRO A 12 4.27 -15.55 1.01
C PRO A 12 2.85 -15.92 0.55
N LYS A 13 2.67 -17.19 0.15
CA LYS A 13 1.36 -17.72 -0.24
C LYS A 13 0.43 -17.67 0.97
N LEU A 14 -0.31 -16.60 1.09
CA LEU A 14 -1.44 -16.53 2.00
C LEU A 14 -2.58 -17.36 1.38
N TYR A 15 -3.08 -18.34 2.13
CA TYR A 15 -4.30 -19.05 1.73
C TYR A 15 -5.45 -18.04 1.62
N GLU A 16 -6.35 -18.25 0.68
CA GLU A 16 -7.46 -17.34 0.36
C GLU A 16 -8.27 -16.91 1.59
N GLU A 17 -8.61 -17.84 2.47
CA GLU A 17 -9.28 -17.59 3.76
C GLU A 17 -8.47 -16.60 4.63
N ARG A 18 -7.15 -16.74 4.65
CA ARG A 18 -6.26 -15.91 5.46
C ARG A 18 -6.08 -14.50 4.86
N ARG A 19 -6.24 -14.33 3.55
CA ARG A 19 -6.27 -13.01 2.90
C ARG A 19 -7.53 -12.24 3.28
N LEU A 20 -8.67 -12.92 3.24
CA LEU A 20 -9.97 -12.35 3.64
C LEU A 20 -9.99 -11.96 5.13
N GLU A 21 -9.49 -12.84 6.02
CA GLU A 21 -9.37 -12.53 7.47
C GLU A 21 -8.45 -11.32 7.75
N LEU A 22 -7.39 -11.17 6.96
CA LEU A 22 -6.46 -10.06 7.12
C LEU A 22 -7.03 -8.74 6.59
N GLY A 23 -7.76 -8.76 5.47
CA GLY A 23 -8.52 -7.61 4.99
C GLY A 23 -9.58 -7.17 6.00
N GLN A 24 -10.22 -8.12 6.70
CA GLN A 24 -11.21 -7.85 7.74
C GLN A 24 -10.59 -7.22 9.01
N SER A 25 -9.32 -7.45 9.33
CA SER A 25 -8.67 -6.83 10.50
C SER A 25 -8.47 -5.32 10.41
N PHE A 26 -8.74 -4.71 9.25
CA PHE A 26 -8.71 -3.28 9.00
C PHE A 26 -10.12 -2.64 8.93
N GLN A 27 -11.16 -3.37 9.34
CA GLN A 27 -12.55 -2.87 9.27
C GLN A 27 -12.89 -1.80 10.32
N ASP A 28 -12.11 -1.71 11.41
CA ASP A 28 -12.29 -0.72 12.48
C ASP A 28 -11.03 0.13 12.65
N GLY A 29 -11.17 1.44 12.82
CA GLY A 29 -10.05 2.35 13.15
C GLY A 29 -9.51 3.20 12.00
N GLY A 30 -10.33 3.52 11.00
CA GLY A 30 -9.93 4.34 9.84
C GLY A 30 -9.27 5.67 10.21
N GLU A 31 -9.76 6.37 11.24
CA GLU A 31 -9.16 7.63 11.70
C GLU A 31 -7.75 7.43 12.30
N HIS A 32 -7.56 6.39 13.13
CA HIS A 32 -6.24 6.06 13.67
C HIS A 32 -5.28 5.63 12.56
N TYR A 33 -5.74 4.77 11.64
CA TYR A 33 -4.96 4.32 10.48
C TYR A 33 -4.50 5.50 9.63
N ASP A 34 -5.40 6.43 9.33
CA ASP A 34 -5.10 7.61 8.53
C ASP A 34 -4.04 8.50 9.17
N ARG A 35 -4.12 8.70 10.48
CA ARG A 35 -3.16 9.51 11.22
C ARG A 35 -1.76 8.91 11.27
N VAL A 36 -1.64 7.59 11.43
CA VAL A 36 -0.36 6.95 11.75
C VAL A 36 0.35 6.32 10.55
N ARG A 37 -0.35 6.05 9.45
CA ARG A 37 0.29 5.50 8.26
C ARG A 37 0.90 6.61 7.41
N PRO A 38 2.12 6.39 6.86
CA PRO A 38 2.76 7.36 5.99
C PRO A 38 1.90 7.67 4.76
N GLY A 39 2.06 8.87 4.21
CA GLY A 39 1.61 9.21 2.87
C GLY A 39 2.45 8.52 1.81
N TYR A 40 2.44 9.08 0.60
CA TYR A 40 3.27 8.64 -0.52
C TYR A 40 4.03 9.83 -1.09
N PRO A 41 5.25 9.63 -1.61
CA PRO A 41 5.96 10.71 -2.29
C PRO A 41 5.24 11.10 -3.58
N ALA A 42 5.21 12.39 -3.88
CA ALA A 42 4.57 12.96 -5.06
C ALA A 42 5.04 12.27 -6.35
N ASP A 43 6.33 12.02 -6.46
CA ASP A 43 6.99 11.35 -7.57
C ASP A 43 6.38 9.97 -7.91
N SER A 44 5.89 9.23 -6.90
CA SER A 44 5.25 7.92 -7.13
C SER A 44 3.96 8.02 -7.96
N ALA A 45 3.19 9.11 -7.78
CA ALA A 45 2.00 9.35 -8.58
C ALA A 45 2.38 9.95 -9.95
N ASP A 46 3.31 10.92 -9.99
CA ASP A 46 3.75 11.56 -11.23
C ASP A 46 4.27 10.55 -12.25
N TRP A 47 5.04 9.58 -11.79
CA TRP A 47 5.60 8.54 -12.66
C TRP A 47 4.54 7.57 -13.20
N LEU A 48 3.44 7.34 -12.48
CA LEU A 48 2.38 6.44 -12.92
C LEU A 48 1.49 7.03 -14.01
N LEU A 49 1.33 8.36 -14.05
CA LEU A 49 0.33 9.01 -14.88
C LEU A 49 0.77 9.05 -16.35
N PRO A 50 -0.03 8.51 -17.28
CA PRO A 50 0.16 8.77 -18.70
C PRO A 50 -0.19 10.22 -19.03
N GLU A 51 0.43 10.75 -20.09
CA GLU A 51 0.15 12.10 -20.57
C GLU A 51 -1.34 12.25 -20.91
N GLY A 52 -1.95 13.34 -20.42
CA GLY A 52 -3.34 13.65 -20.67
C GLY A 52 -4.36 12.84 -19.89
N ALA A 53 -3.94 12.04 -18.89
CA ALA A 53 -4.86 11.34 -17.99
C ALA A 53 -5.84 12.30 -17.30
N ARG A 54 -7.09 11.89 -17.17
CA ARG A 54 -8.18 12.69 -16.57
C ARG A 54 -8.95 11.92 -15.51
N ASP A 55 -9.16 10.62 -15.72
CA ASP A 55 -9.98 9.78 -14.87
C ASP A 55 -9.12 8.69 -14.24
N ALA A 56 -9.16 8.59 -12.91
CA ALA A 56 -8.43 7.58 -12.16
C ALA A 56 -9.34 6.78 -11.24
N ALA A 57 -9.03 5.49 -11.06
CA ALA A 57 -9.59 4.69 -9.99
C ALA A 57 -8.48 4.29 -9.01
N ASP A 58 -8.76 4.38 -7.69
CA ASP A 58 -7.87 3.88 -6.63
C ASP A 58 -8.53 2.68 -5.96
N ILE A 59 -7.94 1.50 -6.10
CA ILE A 59 -8.52 0.22 -5.66
C ILE A 59 -7.82 -0.27 -4.40
N GLY A 60 -8.61 -0.64 -3.38
CA GLY A 60 -8.10 -0.83 -2.02
C GLY A 60 -7.65 0.51 -1.43
N ALA A 61 -8.44 1.55 -1.67
CA ALA A 61 -8.06 2.94 -1.42
C ALA A 61 -7.90 3.27 0.08
N GLY A 62 -8.49 2.47 0.97
CA GLY A 62 -8.48 2.72 2.40
C GLY A 62 -9.06 4.10 2.72
N THR A 63 -8.31 4.90 3.45
CA THR A 63 -8.68 6.28 3.82
C THR A 63 -8.41 7.32 2.72
N GLY A 64 -7.89 6.89 1.54
CA GLY A 64 -7.72 7.75 0.37
C GLY A 64 -6.37 8.45 0.25
N LYS A 65 -5.34 7.99 0.96
CA LYS A 65 -4.00 8.63 0.92
C LYS A 65 -3.40 8.71 -0.49
N PHE A 66 -3.56 7.67 -1.31
CA PHE A 66 -3.09 7.70 -2.69
C PHE A 66 -4.07 8.44 -3.61
N ALA A 67 -5.39 8.24 -3.40
CA ALA A 67 -6.44 8.98 -4.09
C ALA A 67 -6.26 10.51 -3.99
N ALA A 68 -5.83 11.01 -2.83
CA ALA A 68 -5.54 12.43 -2.62
C ALA A 68 -4.45 12.96 -3.57
N LEU A 69 -3.38 12.19 -3.76
CA LEU A 69 -2.31 12.56 -4.71
C LEU A 69 -2.81 12.64 -6.16
N LEU A 70 -3.74 11.77 -6.55
CA LEU A 70 -4.35 11.78 -7.88
C LEU A 70 -5.24 13.02 -8.06
N VAL A 71 -6.01 13.36 -7.03
CA VAL A 71 -6.83 14.60 -7.01
C VAL A 71 -5.98 15.86 -7.10
N GLU A 72 -4.87 15.93 -6.37
CA GLU A 72 -3.92 17.05 -6.43
C GLU A 72 -3.36 17.28 -7.84
N ARG A 73 -3.35 16.24 -8.68
CA ARG A 73 -2.95 16.29 -10.09
C ARG A 73 -4.09 16.61 -11.04
N GLY A 74 -5.26 16.92 -10.48
CA GLY A 74 -6.42 17.34 -11.26
C GLY A 74 -7.23 16.21 -11.89
N LEU A 75 -7.03 14.94 -11.46
CA LEU A 75 -7.83 13.83 -11.97
C LEU A 75 -9.18 13.75 -11.24
N ALA A 76 -10.20 13.31 -11.97
CA ALA A 76 -11.44 12.85 -11.39
C ALA A 76 -11.22 11.44 -10.83
N VAL A 77 -11.39 11.27 -9.50
CA VAL A 77 -10.99 10.04 -8.81
C VAL A 77 -12.21 9.30 -8.28
N SER A 78 -12.29 8.00 -8.61
CA SER A 78 -13.18 7.03 -7.96
C SER A 78 -12.33 6.09 -7.09
N ALA A 79 -12.73 5.90 -5.83
CA ALA A 79 -12.05 5.04 -4.87
C ALA A 79 -12.91 3.82 -4.54
N VAL A 80 -12.33 2.63 -4.51
CA VAL A 80 -13.01 1.38 -4.16
C VAL A 80 -12.29 0.72 -3.00
N ASP A 81 -13.03 0.35 -1.96
CA ASP A 81 -12.49 -0.41 -0.81
C ASP A 81 -13.59 -1.31 -0.22
N PRO A 82 -13.28 -2.50 0.30
CA PRO A 82 -14.27 -3.36 0.95
C PRO A 82 -14.67 -2.88 2.37
N SER A 83 -13.91 -1.94 2.97
CA SER A 83 -14.17 -1.45 4.34
C SER A 83 -15.01 -0.18 4.31
N THR A 84 -16.26 -0.28 4.82
CA THR A 84 -17.15 0.87 4.97
C THR A 84 -16.63 1.91 5.95
N ASP A 85 -15.84 1.52 6.95
CA ASP A 85 -15.21 2.42 7.93
C ASP A 85 -14.11 3.27 7.26
N MET A 86 -13.24 2.62 6.46
CA MET A 86 -12.23 3.31 5.65
C MET A 86 -12.87 4.31 4.68
N LEU A 87 -13.91 3.89 3.96
CA LEU A 87 -14.64 4.75 3.03
C LEU A 87 -15.37 5.91 3.74
N THR A 88 -15.81 5.72 4.96
CA THR A 88 -16.40 6.78 5.78
C THR A 88 -15.35 7.85 6.10
N GLN A 89 -14.15 7.44 6.50
CA GLN A 89 -13.05 8.36 6.73
C GLN A 89 -12.62 9.06 5.41
N LEU A 90 -12.53 8.32 4.30
CA LEU A 90 -12.22 8.87 2.98
C LEU A 90 -13.21 9.97 2.57
N ARG A 91 -14.52 9.72 2.68
CA ARG A 91 -15.56 10.71 2.36
C ARG A 91 -15.48 11.97 3.22
N LYS A 92 -15.04 11.82 4.48
CA LYS A 92 -14.85 12.93 5.42
C LYS A 92 -13.65 13.80 5.03
N THR A 93 -12.52 13.17 4.67
CA THR A 93 -11.26 13.88 4.37
C THR A 93 -11.15 14.33 2.91
N HIS A 94 -11.74 13.59 1.97
CA HIS A 94 -11.67 13.82 0.53
C HIS A 94 -13.05 13.77 -0.12
N PRO A 95 -13.97 14.72 0.20
CA PRO A 95 -15.37 14.70 -0.27
C PRO A 95 -15.53 14.80 -1.80
N GLN A 96 -14.48 15.20 -2.53
CA GLN A 96 -14.44 15.24 -3.99
C GLN A 96 -14.20 13.88 -4.64
N VAL A 97 -13.77 12.87 -3.88
CA VAL A 97 -13.55 11.50 -4.36
C VAL A 97 -14.86 10.71 -4.33
N ILE A 98 -15.19 10.03 -5.41
CA ILE A 98 -16.35 9.12 -5.44
C ILE A 98 -15.96 7.81 -4.77
N ALA A 99 -16.46 7.55 -3.57
CA ALA A 99 -16.10 6.38 -2.77
C ALA A 99 -17.19 5.29 -2.85
N LEU A 100 -16.80 4.08 -3.29
CA LEU A 100 -17.68 2.93 -3.54
C LEU A 100 -17.18 1.70 -2.77
N GLU A 101 -18.11 0.92 -2.23
CA GLU A 101 -17.79 -0.37 -1.64
C GLU A 101 -17.60 -1.42 -2.74
N GLY A 102 -16.49 -2.18 -2.68
CA GLY A 102 -16.16 -3.21 -3.66
C GLY A 102 -14.79 -3.82 -3.40
N THR A 103 -14.39 -4.77 -4.24
CA THR A 103 -13.08 -5.43 -4.19
C THR A 103 -12.32 -5.21 -5.48
N ALA A 104 -11.04 -5.57 -5.50
CA ALA A 104 -10.22 -5.47 -6.71
C ALA A 104 -10.70 -6.40 -7.83
N GLU A 105 -11.34 -7.51 -7.46
CA GLU A 105 -11.90 -8.50 -8.38
C GLU A 105 -13.31 -8.15 -8.87
N ALA A 106 -14.00 -7.20 -8.18
CA ALA A 106 -15.36 -6.77 -8.47
C ALA A 106 -15.57 -5.33 -8.01
N THR A 107 -15.10 -4.37 -8.80
CA THR A 107 -15.06 -2.94 -8.43
C THR A 107 -16.43 -2.26 -8.50
N GLY A 108 -17.36 -2.78 -9.31
CA GLY A 108 -18.63 -2.13 -9.62
C GLY A 108 -18.50 -0.88 -10.52
N LEU A 109 -17.31 -0.56 -10.99
CA LEU A 109 -17.04 0.57 -11.88
C LEU A 109 -17.38 0.26 -13.35
N ALA A 110 -17.64 1.30 -14.14
CA ALA A 110 -18.01 1.17 -15.55
C ALA A 110 -16.83 0.70 -16.41
N ASP A 111 -17.15 0.01 -17.51
CA ASP A 111 -16.18 -0.44 -18.53
C ASP A 111 -15.49 0.75 -19.19
N SER A 112 -14.18 0.61 -19.43
CA SER A 112 -13.39 1.59 -20.21
C SER A 112 -13.60 3.04 -19.78
N ALA A 113 -13.67 3.29 -18.47
CA ALA A 113 -13.96 4.59 -17.89
C ALA A 113 -12.72 5.33 -17.35
N PHE A 114 -11.60 4.63 -17.15
CA PHE A 114 -10.43 5.21 -16.48
C PHE A 114 -9.18 5.16 -17.35
N ASP A 115 -8.32 6.17 -17.19
CA ASP A 115 -7.02 6.25 -17.86
C ASP A 115 -5.94 5.57 -17.00
N VAL A 116 -6.13 5.62 -15.68
CA VAL A 116 -5.22 5.04 -14.67
C VAL A 116 -6.02 4.31 -13.60
N VAL A 117 -5.52 3.16 -13.19
CA VAL A 117 -5.97 2.45 -11.97
C VAL A 117 -4.78 2.25 -11.06
N SER A 118 -4.83 2.80 -9.83
CA SER A 118 -3.84 2.58 -8.79
C SER A 118 -4.30 1.51 -7.79
N VAL A 119 -3.34 0.74 -7.28
CA VAL A 119 -3.50 -0.18 -6.15
C VAL A 119 -2.33 0.03 -5.19
N ALA A 120 -2.56 0.87 -4.18
CA ALA A 120 -1.52 1.25 -3.23
C ALA A 120 -1.63 0.42 -1.94
N GLN A 121 -0.57 -0.34 -1.60
CA GLN A 121 -0.51 -1.23 -0.42
C GLN A 121 -1.63 -2.29 -0.33
N ALA A 122 -2.32 -2.59 -1.44
CA ALA A 122 -3.47 -3.49 -1.42
C ALA A 122 -3.30 -4.74 -2.31
N TRP A 123 -2.44 -4.71 -3.33
CA TRP A 123 -2.31 -5.80 -4.31
C TRP A 123 -2.03 -7.18 -3.71
N HIS A 124 -1.30 -7.25 -2.61
CA HIS A 124 -0.98 -8.51 -1.94
C HIS A 124 -2.18 -9.15 -1.22
N TRP A 125 -3.30 -8.46 -1.14
CA TRP A 125 -4.58 -8.96 -0.61
C TRP A 125 -5.49 -9.53 -1.72
N CYS A 126 -5.23 -9.22 -2.99
CA CYS A 126 -6.06 -9.58 -4.13
C CYS A 126 -5.69 -10.94 -4.73
N ASP A 127 -6.61 -11.54 -5.50
CA ASP A 127 -6.26 -12.51 -6.51
C ASP A 127 -5.69 -11.76 -7.72
N PRO A 128 -4.40 -11.87 -8.03
CA PRO A 128 -3.78 -11.00 -9.03
C PRO A 128 -4.31 -11.24 -10.45
N LEU A 129 -4.81 -12.42 -10.78
CA LEU A 129 -5.36 -12.69 -12.11
C LEU A 129 -6.79 -12.17 -12.22
N ALA A 130 -7.64 -12.45 -11.25
CA ALA A 130 -9.02 -11.95 -11.23
C ALA A 130 -9.06 -10.40 -11.15
N ALA A 131 -8.24 -9.82 -10.27
CA ALA A 131 -8.10 -8.37 -10.17
C ALA A 131 -7.56 -7.74 -11.46
N SER A 132 -6.59 -8.38 -12.14
CA SER A 132 -6.10 -7.89 -13.44
C SER A 132 -7.18 -7.86 -14.50
N THR A 133 -8.01 -8.91 -14.59
CA THR A 133 -9.13 -8.97 -15.54
C THR A 133 -10.14 -7.84 -15.28
N GLU A 134 -10.51 -7.63 -14.01
CA GLU A 134 -11.44 -6.56 -13.63
C GLU A 134 -10.84 -5.17 -13.89
N ILE A 135 -9.59 -4.94 -13.52
CA ILE A 135 -8.90 -3.67 -13.75
C ILE A 135 -8.77 -3.40 -15.26
N ALA A 136 -8.45 -4.43 -16.06
CA ALA A 136 -8.43 -4.28 -17.51
C ALA A 136 -9.81 -3.94 -18.09
N ARG A 137 -10.90 -4.46 -17.53
CA ARG A 137 -12.27 -4.12 -17.95
C ARG A 137 -12.56 -2.64 -17.77
N ILE A 138 -12.21 -2.06 -16.61
CA ILE A 138 -12.51 -0.66 -16.30
C ILE A 138 -11.54 0.35 -16.94
N LEU A 139 -10.33 -0.07 -17.31
CA LEU A 139 -9.36 0.77 -18.03
C LEU A 139 -9.76 0.97 -19.49
N ARG A 140 -9.55 2.18 -20.01
CA ARG A 140 -9.57 2.49 -21.44
C ARG A 140 -8.46 1.71 -22.17
N PRO A 141 -8.56 1.50 -23.50
CA PRO A 141 -7.44 1.00 -24.30
C PRO A 141 -6.17 1.86 -24.06
N GLY A 142 -5.04 1.21 -23.81
CA GLY A 142 -3.78 1.91 -23.47
C GLY A 142 -3.72 2.52 -22.09
N GLY A 143 -4.73 2.32 -21.25
CA GLY A 143 -4.73 2.77 -19.86
C GLY A 143 -3.69 2.01 -19.00
N VAL A 144 -3.36 2.56 -17.84
CA VAL A 144 -2.26 2.12 -16.98
C VAL A 144 -2.77 1.52 -15.67
N ILE A 145 -2.26 0.34 -15.30
CA ILE A 145 -2.32 -0.14 -13.92
C ILE A 145 -1.06 0.29 -13.17
N GLY A 146 -1.22 0.87 -11.99
CA GLY A 146 -0.14 1.23 -11.05
C GLY A 146 -0.24 0.43 -9.75
N LEU A 147 0.86 -0.22 -9.37
CA LEU A 147 0.96 -0.98 -8.11
C LEU A 147 2.02 -0.33 -7.24
N ILE A 148 1.67 0.07 -6.01
CA ILE A 148 2.53 0.90 -5.17
C ILE A 148 2.72 0.27 -3.79
N TRP A 149 3.96 0.24 -3.30
CA TRP A 149 4.31 -0.19 -1.95
C TRP A 149 5.26 0.78 -1.27
N ASN A 150 4.89 1.24 -0.08
CA ASN A 150 5.80 1.88 0.85
C ASN A 150 6.46 0.82 1.73
N GLN A 151 7.76 0.92 1.87
CA GLN A 151 8.56 0.06 2.73
C GLN A 151 9.53 0.92 3.53
N LEU A 152 9.86 0.50 4.75
CA LEU A 152 10.98 1.09 5.47
C LEU A 152 12.28 0.85 4.68
N ASP A 153 13.13 1.87 4.54
CA ASP A 153 14.41 1.70 3.88
C ASP A 153 15.39 0.94 4.78
N THR A 154 15.38 -0.38 4.63
CA THR A 154 16.24 -1.27 5.42
C THR A 154 17.71 -1.28 4.97
N SER A 155 18.09 -0.51 3.96
CA SER A 155 19.51 -0.25 3.65
C SER A 155 20.17 0.62 4.73
N VAL A 156 19.37 1.40 5.47
CA VAL A 156 19.80 2.20 6.60
C VAL A 156 19.86 1.34 7.87
N PRO A 157 21.03 1.18 8.53
CA PRO A 157 21.24 0.19 9.59
C PRO A 157 20.26 0.28 10.77
N TRP A 158 19.95 1.50 11.25
CA TRP A 158 19.02 1.67 12.35
C TRP A 158 17.57 1.35 11.94
N VAL A 159 17.17 1.67 10.70
CA VAL A 159 15.86 1.34 10.15
C VAL A 159 15.72 -0.18 9.95
N HIS A 160 16.78 -0.85 9.50
CA HIS A 160 16.81 -2.32 9.40
C HIS A 160 16.54 -2.97 10.77
N ARG A 161 17.20 -2.48 11.84
CA ARG A 161 16.96 -3.00 13.18
C ARG A 161 15.54 -2.68 13.66
N LEU A 162 15.06 -1.45 13.43
CA LEU A 162 13.70 -1.04 13.72
C LEU A 162 12.68 -1.98 13.04
N SER A 163 12.82 -2.22 11.73
CA SER A 163 11.91 -3.08 10.96
C SER A 163 11.81 -4.50 11.52
N ARG A 164 12.92 -5.04 12.03
CA ARG A 164 12.95 -6.36 12.68
C ARG A 164 12.22 -6.37 14.02
N ILE A 165 12.37 -5.33 14.83
CA ILE A 165 11.66 -5.19 16.11
C ILE A 165 10.15 -5.06 15.87
N MET A 166 9.77 -4.28 14.85
CA MET A 166 8.37 -4.07 14.45
C MET A 166 7.74 -5.30 13.78
N HIS A 167 8.55 -6.32 13.43
CA HIS A 167 8.11 -7.41 12.55
C HIS A 167 7.46 -6.88 11.26
N ALA A 168 8.06 -5.83 10.69
CA ALA A 168 7.66 -5.28 9.42
C ALA A 168 7.95 -6.32 8.32
N GLY A 169 6.98 -7.19 8.02
CA GLY A 169 7.09 -8.24 7.02
C GLY A 169 7.03 -7.75 5.57
N ASP A 170 6.97 -6.44 5.37
CA ASP A 170 6.61 -5.79 4.11
C ASP A 170 7.82 -5.44 3.25
N VAL A 171 9.02 -5.88 3.62
CA VAL A 171 10.23 -5.60 2.84
C VAL A 171 10.33 -6.59 1.69
N HIS A 172 10.11 -6.11 0.49
CA HIS A 172 10.27 -6.91 -0.70
C HIS A 172 11.75 -7.26 -0.93
N LYS A 173 12.00 -8.43 -1.46
CA LYS A 173 13.34 -8.81 -1.91
C LYS A 173 13.74 -7.97 -3.12
N PRO A 174 15.06 -7.79 -3.38
CA PRO A 174 15.52 -7.02 -4.53
C PRO A 174 15.03 -7.54 -5.90
N ASP A 175 14.70 -8.83 -5.99
CA ASP A 175 14.17 -9.49 -7.19
C ASP A 175 12.62 -9.55 -7.22
N PHE A 176 11.97 -8.86 -6.30
CA PHE A 176 10.51 -8.81 -6.28
C PHE A 176 9.96 -8.22 -7.57
N ARG A 177 8.97 -8.89 -8.13
CA ARG A 177 8.20 -8.45 -9.27
C ARG A 177 6.74 -8.85 -9.06
N PRO A 178 5.78 -7.92 -9.09
CA PRO A 178 4.39 -8.26 -8.93
C PRO A 178 3.88 -9.10 -10.10
N VAL A 179 2.95 -9.98 -9.81
CA VAL A 179 2.23 -10.73 -10.84
C VAL A 179 1.06 -9.86 -11.30
N VAL A 180 0.96 -9.65 -12.60
CA VAL A 180 -0.21 -9.08 -13.28
C VAL A 180 -0.70 -10.05 -14.34
N GLY A 181 -1.98 -9.96 -14.72
CA GLY A 181 -2.59 -10.82 -15.72
C GLY A 181 -2.10 -10.55 -17.15
N PRO A 182 -2.42 -11.45 -18.09
CA PRO A 182 -1.99 -11.33 -19.49
C PRO A 182 -2.62 -10.15 -20.23
N GLU A 183 -3.61 -9.49 -19.64
CA GLU A 183 -4.23 -8.27 -20.15
C GLU A 183 -3.27 -7.07 -20.12
N PHE A 184 -2.14 -7.21 -19.42
CA PHE A 184 -1.17 -6.14 -19.25
C PHE A 184 0.19 -6.50 -19.83
N ALA A 185 0.85 -5.50 -20.42
CA ALA A 185 2.18 -5.63 -21.00
C ALA A 185 3.09 -4.49 -20.51
N GLY A 186 4.40 -4.64 -20.74
CA GLY A 186 5.37 -3.57 -20.49
C GLY A 186 5.58 -3.25 -19.00
N LEU A 187 5.55 -4.26 -18.09
CA LEU A 187 5.73 -4.03 -16.66
C LEU A 187 7.08 -3.38 -16.35
N GLU A 188 7.04 -2.16 -15.87
CA GLU A 188 8.17 -1.31 -15.46
C GLU A 188 8.13 -0.99 -13.98
N SER A 189 9.27 -0.62 -13.40
CA SER A 189 9.37 -0.23 -11.99
C SER A 189 10.10 1.08 -11.81
N HIS A 190 9.72 1.81 -10.77
CA HIS A 190 10.35 3.02 -10.28
C HIS A 190 10.49 2.96 -8.76
N VAL A 191 11.59 3.50 -8.25
CA VAL A 191 11.87 3.51 -6.81
C VAL A 191 12.15 4.94 -6.37
N THR A 192 11.40 5.39 -5.36
CA THR A 192 11.60 6.70 -4.75
C THR A 192 12.05 6.52 -3.31
N HIS A 193 13.21 7.09 -2.96
CA HIS A 193 13.68 7.19 -1.59
C HIS A 193 13.21 8.51 -1.00
N TRP A 194 12.67 8.47 0.21
CA TRP A 194 12.15 9.64 0.89
C TRP A 194 12.15 9.44 2.41
N GLU A 195 11.89 10.50 3.13
CA GLU A 195 11.86 10.49 4.59
C GLU A 195 10.52 10.99 5.08
N ASP A 196 9.92 10.28 6.05
CA ASP A 196 8.71 10.69 6.74
C ASP A 196 9.12 11.38 8.05
N PRO A 197 8.83 12.68 8.25
CA PRO A 197 9.15 13.38 9.47
C PRO A 197 8.17 12.97 10.59
N VAL A 198 8.58 12.05 11.44
CA VAL A 198 7.78 11.49 12.53
C VAL A 198 8.43 11.68 13.87
N THR A 199 7.65 11.63 14.95
CA THR A 199 8.20 11.53 16.31
C THR A 199 8.42 10.07 16.72
N PRO A 200 9.25 9.79 17.75
CA PRO A 200 9.33 8.43 18.31
C PRO A 200 7.97 7.89 18.76
N ALA A 201 7.08 8.75 19.26
CA ALA A 201 5.72 8.39 19.62
C ALA A 201 4.90 7.94 18.40
N ASP A 202 5.04 8.62 17.25
CA ASP A 202 4.37 8.22 15.99
C ASP A 202 4.88 6.87 15.50
N ILE A 203 6.18 6.56 15.67
CA ILE A 203 6.73 5.24 15.33
C ILE A 203 6.10 4.15 16.20
N LEU A 204 5.88 4.40 17.50
CA LEU A 204 5.19 3.47 18.39
C LEU A 204 3.73 3.26 17.95
N GLU A 205 3.02 4.31 17.56
CA GLU A 205 1.64 4.22 17.06
C GLU A 205 1.57 3.51 15.68
N LEU A 206 2.53 3.77 14.80
CA LEU A 206 2.64 3.08 13.52
C LEU A 206 2.70 1.55 13.70
N VAL A 207 3.43 1.06 14.70
CA VAL A 207 3.52 -0.38 14.99
C VAL A 207 2.17 -0.95 15.39
N LYS A 208 1.38 -0.23 16.17
CA LYS A 208 0.05 -0.67 16.61
C LYS A 208 -0.93 -0.86 15.45
N SER A 209 -0.72 -0.15 14.33
CA SER A 209 -1.52 -0.29 13.10
C SER A 209 -1.11 -1.45 12.20
N ARG A 210 -0.02 -2.20 12.52
CA ARG A 210 0.46 -3.30 11.68
C ARG A 210 -0.24 -4.61 11.99
N SER A 211 -0.50 -5.40 10.95
CA SER A 211 -1.21 -6.67 11.06
C SER A 211 -0.58 -7.66 12.05
N TYR A 212 0.76 -7.68 12.17
CA TYR A 212 1.44 -8.50 13.17
C TYR A 212 1.04 -8.12 14.60
N TYR A 213 1.08 -6.82 14.92
CA TYR A 213 0.74 -6.33 16.25
C TYR A 213 -0.75 -6.52 16.57
N LEU A 214 -1.63 -6.23 15.60
CA LEU A 214 -3.08 -6.37 15.76
C LEU A 214 -3.50 -7.80 16.14
N ARG A 215 -2.80 -8.81 15.60
CA ARG A 215 -3.06 -10.23 15.87
C ARG A 215 -2.28 -10.82 17.01
N ALA A 216 -1.28 -10.11 17.54
CA ALA A 216 -0.47 -10.60 18.63
C ALA A 216 -1.28 -10.65 19.95
N ASN A 217 -0.94 -11.59 20.82
CA ASN A 217 -1.44 -11.62 22.19
C ASN A 217 -0.77 -10.53 23.05
N ASP A 218 -1.35 -10.22 24.20
CA ASP A 218 -0.88 -9.14 25.07
C ASP A 218 0.59 -9.29 25.52
N PRO A 219 1.11 -10.49 25.87
CA PRO A 219 2.53 -10.63 26.18
C PRO A 219 3.44 -10.29 24.98
N THR A 220 3.06 -10.65 23.78
CA THR A 220 3.81 -10.33 22.55
C THR A 220 3.75 -8.84 22.24
N ARG A 221 2.57 -8.21 22.35
CA ARG A 221 2.40 -6.75 22.23
C ARG A 221 3.28 -5.99 23.21
N ALA A 222 3.24 -6.38 24.49
CA ALA A 222 4.06 -5.75 25.54
C ALA A 222 5.56 -5.88 25.23
N LYS A 223 6.02 -7.06 24.80
CA LYS A 223 7.41 -7.29 24.40
C LYS A 223 7.84 -6.43 23.21
N VAL A 224 7.02 -6.33 22.17
CA VAL A 224 7.31 -5.50 21.00
C VAL A 224 7.42 -4.03 21.42
N MET A 225 6.45 -3.53 22.19
CA MET A 225 6.45 -2.14 22.65
C MET A 225 7.63 -1.83 23.57
N GLY A 226 7.96 -2.71 24.52
CA GLY A 226 9.13 -2.53 25.40
C GLY A 226 10.45 -2.49 24.62
N ASN A 227 10.61 -3.38 23.64
CA ASN A 227 11.81 -3.40 22.78
C ASN A 227 11.92 -2.13 21.94
N LEU A 228 10.79 -1.59 21.43
CA LEU A 228 10.77 -0.37 20.64
C LEU A 228 11.09 0.85 21.50
N GLN A 229 10.49 0.97 22.68
CA GLN A 229 10.79 2.05 23.63
C GLN A 229 12.27 2.07 23.99
N TRP A 230 12.82 0.91 24.38
CA TRP A 230 14.24 0.78 24.66
C TRP A 230 15.09 1.19 23.43
N TYR A 231 14.70 0.71 22.23
CA TYR A 231 15.48 0.98 21.02
C TYR A 231 15.48 2.46 20.64
N LEU A 232 14.32 3.10 20.67
CA LEU A 232 14.19 4.51 20.28
C LEU A 232 14.79 5.46 21.31
N PHE A 233 14.48 5.29 22.59
CA PHE A 233 14.85 6.25 23.63
C PHE A 233 16.19 5.96 24.29
N GLU A 234 16.53 4.71 24.58
CA GLU A 234 17.76 4.38 25.30
C GLU A 234 18.91 4.06 24.34
N HIS A 235 18.66 3.30 23.26
CA HIS A 235 19.73 2.89 22.34
C HIS A 235 20.05 3.95 21.29
N LEU A 236 19.04 4.57 20.65
CA LEU A 236 19.22 5.65 19.69
C LEU A 236 19.31 7.03 20.36
N GLY A 237 18.82 7.17 21.60
CA GLY A 237 18.91 8.40 22.37
C GLY A 237 17.93 9.49 21.96
N HIS A 238 16.86 9.15 21.23
CA HIS A 238 15.82 10.13 20.87
C HIS A 238 15.07 10.63 22.08
N THR A 239 14.56 11.86 21.99
CA THR A 239 13.71 12.48 23.03
C THR A 239 12.25 12.53 22.61
N GLU A 240 11.34 12.63 23.58
CA GLU A 240 9.92 12.87 23.27
C GLU A 240 9.74 14.17 22.49
N GLY A 241 8.98 14.11 21.38
CA GLY A 241 8.70 15.27 20.53
C GLY A 241 9.82 15.65 19.55
N GLU A 242 10.96 14.97 19.57
CA GLU A 242 11.97 15.10 18.54
C GLU A 242 11.41 14.63 17.19
N VAL A 243 11.63 15.39 16.12
CA VAL A 243 11.28 14.97 14.76
C VAL A 243 12.43 14.17 14.18
N VAL A 244 12.15 12.90 13.89
CA VAL A 244 13.11 11.95 13.31
C VAL A 244 12.72 11.71 11.86
N PRO A 245 13.63 11.94 10.89
CA PRO A 245 13.39 11.55 9.50
C PRO A 245 13.41 10.02 9.41
N LEU A 246 12.24 9.39 9.25
CA LEU A 246 12.13 7.94 9.09
C LEU A 246 12.28 7.58 7.60
N PRO A 247 13.38 6.93 7.20
CA PRO A 247 13.64 6.58 5.81
C PRO A 247 12.66 5.53 5.27
N TYR A 248 12.07 5.85 4.13
CA TYR A 248 11.20 4.99 3.34
C TYR A 248 11.71 4.81 1.92
N LEU A 249 11.29 3.70 1.35
CA LEU A 249 11.42 3.38 -0.07
C LEU A 249 10.02 3.09 -0.61
N THR A 250 9.60 3.87 -1.60
CA THR A 250 8.37 3.61 -2.34
C THR A 250 8.71 2.90 -3.64
N GLN A 251 8.21 1.69 -3.79
CA GLN A 251 8.35 0.89 -5.00
C GLN A 251 7.05 0.99 -5.80
N SER A 252 7.11 1.63 -6.96
CA SER A 252 6.01 1.77 -7.91
C SER A 252 6.24 0.86 -9.11
N TRP A 253 5.19 0.22 -9.58
CA TRP A 253 5.17 -0.58 -10.79
C TRP A 253 4.03 -0.11 -11.68
N ARG A 254 4.24 -0.07 -12.98
CA ARG A 254 3.17 0.20 -13.95
C ARG A 254 3.22 -0.77 -15.10
N ALA A 255 2.06 -1.05 -15.65
CA ALA A 255 1.90 -1.80 -16.91
C ALA A 255 0.72 -1.23 -17.70
N TRP A 256 0.72 -1.44 -18.99
CA TRP A 256 -0.30 -0.91 -19.89
C TRP A 256 -1.28 -2.01 -20.29
N LYS A 257 -2.55 -1.65 -20.35
CA LYS A 257 -3.58 -2.51 -20.97
C LYS A 257 -3.22 -2.75 -22.42
N ALA A 258 -3.07 -4.05 -22.78
CA ALA A 258 -2.69 -4.53 -24.10
C ALA A 258 -3.79 -4.29 -25.16
#